data_ed21e482d395ea6f356027aaf7ae50f9
#
_entry.id   ed21e482d395ea6f356027aaf7ae50f9
#
_cell.length_a   1.000
_cell.length_b   1.000
_cell.length_c   1.000
_cell.angle_alpha   90.00
_cell.angle_beta   90.00
_cell.angle_gamma   90.00
#
_symmetry.space_group_name_H-M   'P 1'
#
loop_
_entity.id
_entity.type
_entity.pdbx_description
1 polymer ?
#
loop_
_entity_poly.entity_id
_entity_poly.type
_entity_poly.pdbx_seq_one_letter_code
_entity_poly.pdbx_strand_id
1 'polypeptide(L)'
;MPSFDSNLFPLWLVQALCALFLAITFLQSGLDKVIDWKGNLGWLTGHFSKTPLRGVVAPMLATLTLMELAAGAVSAAGLVVLVLSGGTRVALWGAALSALSFVALFFGQRMAKDYAGAGGLVPYFLVSLLALLVMRG
;
A
#
# COMPACT_ATOMS: atom_id res chain seq x y z
N MET A 1 22.80 -4.27 8.00
CA MET A 1 22.84 -2.86 7.57
C MET A 1 24.21 -2.55 7.03
N PRO A 2 24.34 -1.91 5.87
CA PRO A 2 25.65 -1.48 5.38
C PRO A 2 26.28 -0.43 6.30
N SER A 3 27.61 -0.33 6.24
CA SER A 3 28.34 0.71 6.94
C SER A 3 27.91 2.10 6.42
N PHE A 4 27.89 3.10 7.30
CA PHE A 4 27.57 4.48 6.93
C PHE A 4 28.50 5.03 5.84
N ASP A 5 29.73 4.53 5.77
CA ASP A 5 30.72 4.95 4.77
C ASP A 5 30.59 4.17 3.46
N SER A 6 29.74 3.16 3.41
CA SER A 6 29.56 2.32 2.25
C SER A 6 28.74 3.03 1.17
N ASN A 7 29.06 2.79 -0.10
CA ASN A 7 28.25 3.24 -1.22
C ASN A 7 26.88 2.58 -1.25
N LEU A 8 26.71 1.47 -0.52
CA LEU A 8 25.44 0.74 -0.42
C LEU A 8 24.51 1.31 0.63
N PHE A 9 25.00 2.16 1.52
CA PHE A 9 24.18 2.71 2.59
C PHE A 9 23.02 3.57 2.06
N PRO A 10 23.20 4.48 1.11
CA PRO A 10 22.08 5.25 0.57
C PRO A 10 21.01 4.37 -0.07
N LEU A 11 21.39 3.34 -0.79
CA LEU A 11 20.43 2.39 -1.37
C LEU A 11 19.68 1.65 -0.27
N TRP A 12 20.38 1.13 0.73
CA TRP A 12 19.75 0.45 1.86
C TRP A 12 18.76 1.36 2.59
N LEU A 13 19.15 2.63 2.78
CA LEU A 13 18.29 3.61 3.46
C LEU A 13 17.01 3.85 2.67
N VAL A 14 17.09 4.01 1.35
CA VAL A 14 15.90 4.16 0.50
C VAL A 14 15.01 2.93 0.60
N GLN A 15 15.60 1.73 0.55
CA GLN A 15 14.85 0.47 0.71
C GLN A 15 14.12 0.44 2.05
N ALA A 16 14.79 0.77 3.14
CA ALA A 16 14.22 0.77 4.48
C ALA A 16 13.10 1.80 4.62
N LEU A 17 13.31 3.01 4.12
CA LEU A 17 12.32 4.08 4.20
C LEU A 17 11.09 3.77 3.34
N CYS A 18 11.27 3.19 2.16
CA CYS A 18 10.14 2.76 1.33
C CYS A 18 9.32 1.68 2.03
N ALA A 19 9.97 0.67 2.60
CA ALA A 19 9.27 -0.41 3.31
C ALA A 19 8.52 0.14 4.53
N LEU A 20 9.14 1.03 5.29
CA LEU A 20 8.51 1.66 6.45
C LEU A 20 7.30 2.50 6.04
N PHE A 21 7.45 3.31 5.00
CA PHE A 21 6.36 4.16 4.50
C PHE A 21 5.16 3.32 4.07
N LEU A 22 5.40 2.26 3.30
CA LEU A 22 4.32 1.39 2.83
C LEU A 22 3.68 0.62 3.98
N ALA A 23 4.47 0.16 4.94
CA ALA A 23 3.95 -0.52 6.13
C ALA A 23 3.01 0.40 6.93
N ILE A 24 3.44 1.62 7.20
CA ILE A 24 2.63 2.60 7.94
C ILE A 24 1.33 2.89 7.17
N THR A 25 1.45 3.19 5.88
CA THR A 25 0.31 3.55 5.05
C THR A 25 -0.76 2.47 5.05
N PHE A 26 -0.36 1.23 4.79
CA PHE A 26 -1.33 0.14 4.62
C PHE A 26 -1.79 -0.48 5.93
N LEU A 27 -0.94 -0.53 6.96
CA LEU A 27 -1.38 -1.01 8.27
C LEU A 27 -2.41 -0.05 8.87
N GLN A 28 -2.15 1.25 8.80
CA GLN A 28 -3.11 2.25 9.28
C GLN A 28 -4.42 2.16 8.50
N SER A 29 -4.35 2.15 7.17
CA SER A 29 -5.54 2.13 6.33
C SER A 29 -6.34 0.83 6.50
N GLY A 30 -5.66 -0.31 6.53
CA GLY A 30 -6.32 -1.60 6.70
C GLY A 30 -6.94 -1.76 8.08
N LEU A 31 -6.21 -1.36 9.13
CA LEU A 31 -6.72 -1.43 10.51
C LEU A 31 -7.90 -0.49 10.71
N ASP A 32 -7.87 0.71 10.13
CA ASP A 32 -9.00 1.64 10.19
C ASP A 32 -10.26 1.01 9.60
N LYS A 33 -10.14 0.30 8.49
CA LYS A 33 -11.27 -0.37 7.86
C LYS A 33 -11.82 -1.52 8.71
N VAL A 34 -10.95 -2.24 9.41
CA VAL A 34 -11.38 -3.32 10.31
C VAL A 34 -12.06 -2.75 11.56
N ILE A 35 -11.47 -1.73 12.17
CA ILE A 35 -11.96 -1.14 13.41
C ILE A 35 -13.27 -0.39 13.19
N ASP A 36 -13.38 0.36 12.10
CA ASP A 36 -14.57 1.15 11.76
C ASP A 36 -15.19 0.64 10.46
N TRP A 37 -15.49 -0.65 10.41
CA TRP A 37 -16.07 -1.28 9.21
C TRP A 37 -17.37 -0.62 8.80
N LYS A 38 -18.28 -0.40 9.76
CA LYS A 38 -19.60 0.18 9.47
C LYS A 38 -19.51 1.59 8.92
N GLY A 39 -18.62 2.41 9.49
CA GLY A 39 -18.40 3.77 9.03
C GLY A 39 -17.83 3.80 7.62
N ASN A 40 -16.82 2.99 7.36
CA ASN A 40 -16.22 2.89 6.03
C ASN A 40 -17.21 2.35 5.01
N LEU A 41 -17.97 1.31 5.37
CA LEU A 41 -18.97 0.73 4.47
C LEU A 41 -20.07 1.74 4.13
N GLY A 42 -20.57 2.46 5.13
CA GLY A 42 -21.60 3.49 4.93
C GLY A 42 -21.12 4.62 4.01
N TRP A 43 -19.91 5.11 4.24
CA TRP A 43 -19.34 6.17 3.42
C TRP A 43 -19.15 5.71 1.97
N LEU A 44 -18.58 4.52 1.78
CA LEU A 44 -18.34 3.97 0.45
C LEU A 44 -19.63 3.64 -0.29
N THR A 45 -20.65 3.16 0.42
CA THR A 45 -21.96 2.90 -0.18
C THR A 45 -22.52 4.19 -0.79
N GLY A 46 -22.43 5.31 -0.08
CA GLY A 46 -22.82 6.61 -0.63
C GLY A 46 -21.90 7.07 -1.76
N HIS A 47 -20.59 6.88 -1.62
CA HIS A 47 -19.59 7.28 -2.60
C HIS A 47 -19.78 6.59 -3.95
N PHE A 48 -20.16 5.30 -3.93
CA PHE A 48 -20.36 4.50 -5.14
C PHE A 48 -21.84 4.35 -5.55
N SER A 49 -22.76 5.11 -4.93
CA SER A 49 -24.20 4.93 -5.14
C SER A 49 -24.65 5.14 -6.59
N LYS A 50 -23.94 5.97 -7.35
CA LYS A 50 -24.25 6.29 -8.74
C LYS A 50 -23.28 5.63 -9.73
N THR A 51 -22.59 4.57 -9.33
CA THR A 51 -21.60 3.90 -10.16
C THR A 51 -22.01 2.46 -10.44
N PRO A 52 -21.39 1.80 -11.45
CA PRO A 52 -21.63 0.36 -11.67
C PRO A 52 -21.22 -0.52 -10.48
N LEU A 53 -20.39 0.01 -9.54
CA LEU A 53 -19.91 -0.75 -8.38
C LEU A 53 -20.88 -0.72 -7.19
N ARG A 54 -22.00 -0.01 -7.29
CA ARG A 54 -22.96 0.20 -6.18
C ARG A 54 -23.47 -1.10 -5.54
N GLY A 55 -23.54 -2.18 -6.30
CA GLY A 55 -24.06 -3.45 -5.81
C GLY A 55 -23.02 -4.37 -5.20
N VAL A 56 -21.73 -3.98 -5.24
CA VAL A 56 -20.60 -4.82 -4.80
C VAL A 56 -19.70 -4.13 -3.80
N VAL A 57 -20.19 -3.08 -3.13
CA VAL A 57 -19.37 -2.26 -2.22
C VAL A 57 -18.85 -3.09 -1.05
N ALA A 58 -19.67 -3.92 -0.42
CA ALA A 58 -19.23 -4.71 0.73
C ALA A 58 -18.14 -5.72 0.37
N PRO A 59 -18.31 -6.59 -0.66
CA PRO A 59 -17.19 -7.47 -1.06
C PRO A 59 -15.98 -6.71 -1.58
N MET A 60 -16.17 -5.58 -2.23
CA MET A 60 -15.07 -4.73 -2.69
C MET A 60 -14.27 -4.20 -1.51
N LEU A 61 -14.95 -3.69 -0.47
CA LEU A 61 -14.29 -3.21 0.75
C LEU A 61 -13.55 -4.34 1.47
N ALA A 62 -14.15 -5.52 1.55
CA ALA A 62 -13.51 -6.68 2.18
C ALA A 62 -12.22 -7.06 1.43
N THR A 63 -12.28 -7.16 0.11
CA THR A 63 -11.12 -7.50 -0.72
C THR A 63 -10.02 -6.46 -0.56
N LEU A 64 -10.38 -5.18 -0.62
CA LEU A 64 -9.43 -4.09 -0.49
C LEU A 64 -8.77 -4.09 0.89
N THR A 65 -9.55 -4.33 1.95
CA THR A 65 -9.04 -4.41 3.32
C THR A 65 -8.01 -5.53 3.46
N LEU A 66 -8.31 -6.71 2.89
CA LEU A 66 -7.36 -7.83 2.90
C LEU A 66 -6.08 -7.50 2.13
N MET A 67 -6.20 -6.86 0.96
CA MET A 67 -5.03 -6.45 0.18
C MET A 67 -4.18 -5.45 0.95
N GLU A 68 -4.80 -4.47 1.59
CA GLU A 68 -4.09 -3.44 2.35
C GLU A 68 -3.39 -4.02 3.58
N LEU A 69 -4.07 -4.90 4.33
CA LEU A 69 -3.47 -5.56 5.48
C LEU A 69 -2.30 -6.44 5.06
N ALA A 70 -2.46 -7.18 3.95
CA ALA A 70 -1.38 -8.01 3.41
C ALA A 70 -0.19 -7.14 2.98
N ALA A 71 -0.46 -6.06 2.25
CA ALA A 71 0.61 -5.15 1.81
C ALA A 71 1.35 -4.55 3.00
N GLY A 72 0.62 -4.10 4.02
CA GLY A 72 1.22 -3.52 5.22
C GLY A 72 2.01 -4.53 6.03
N ALA A 73 1.45 -5.72 6.26
CA ALA A 73 2.11 -6.77 7.04
C ALA A 73 3.38 -7.28 6.33
N VAL A 74 3.31 -7.52 5.02
CA VAL A 74 4.47 -8.00 4.26
C VAL A 74 5.54 -6.91 4.18
N SER A 75 5.16 -5.64 4.03
CA SER A 75 6.12 -4.53 4.03
C SER A 75 6.80 -4.38 5.39
N ALA A 76 6.06 -4.54 6.50
CA ALA A 76 6.63 -4.50 7.84
C ALA A 76 7.60 -5.67 8.07
N ALA A 77 7.20 -6.88 7.68
CA ALA A 77 8.08 -8.05 7.74
C ALA A 77 9.32 -7.86 6.87
N GLY A 78 9.14 -7.27 5.68
CA GLY A 78 10.23 -6.95 4.78
C GLY A 78 11.23 -5.97 5.37
N LEU A 79 10.75 -4.96 6.08
CA LEU A 79 11.60 -4.02 6.80
C LEU A 79 12.43 -4.73 7.85
N VAL A 80 11.82 -5.61 8.65
CA VAL A 80 12.52 -6.39 9.67
C VAL A 80 13.61 -7.26 9.04
N VAL A 81 13.29 -7.98 7.98
CA VAL A 81 14.26 -8.83 7.28
C VAL A 81 15.40 -7.99 6.70
N LEU A 82 15.07 -6.83 6.13
CA LEU A 82 16.07 -5.92 5.57
C LEU A 82 17.04 -5.43 6.64
N VAL A 83 16.55 -5.07 7.81
CA VAL A 83 17.38 -4.57 8.93
C VAL A 83 18.24 -5.71 9.50
N LEU A 84 17.67 -6.90 9.67
CA LEU A 84 18.37 -8.02 10.33
C LEU A 84 19.34 -8.75 9.40
N SER A 85 18.99 -8.92 8.11
CA SER A 85 19.80 -9.74 7.20
C SER A 85 20.20 -9.03 5.91
N GLY A 86 19.63 -7.86 5.63
CA GLY A 86 19.89 -7.14 4.37
C GLY A 86 19.10 -7.68 3.19
N GLY A 87 18.28 -8.73 3.36
CA GLY A 87 17.49 -9.32 2.28
C GLY A 87 16.34 -8.41 1.86
N THR A 88 16.09 -8.34 0.55
CA THR A 88 15.08 -7.45 -0.02
C THR A 88 13.83 -8.19 -0.54
N ARG A 89 13.84 -9.51 -0.53
CA ARG A 89 12.79 -10.32 -1.17
C ARG A 89 11.42 -10.09 -0.57
N VAL A 90 11.33 -10.11 0.76
CA VAL A 90 10.05 -9.92 1.45
C VAL A 90 9.55 -8.49 1.22
N ALA A 91 10.43 -7.51 1.34
CA ALA A 91 10.10 -6.11 1.08
C ALA A 91 9.66 -5.91 -0.39
N LEU A 92 10.25 -6.63 -1.33
CA LEU A 92 9.84 -6.60 -2.74
C LEU A 92 8.37 -7.02 -2.89
N TRP A 93 7.98 -8.12 -2.25
CA TRP A 93 6.59 -8.57 -2.30
C TRP A 93 5.64 -7.59 -1.61
N GLY A 94 6.09 -6.96 -0.52
CA GLY A 94 5.32 -5.88 0.11
C GLY A 94 5.09 -4.72 -0.84
N ALA A 95 6.12 -4.31 -1.57
CA ALA A 95 6.02 -3.25 -2.58
C ALA A 95 5.09 -3.64 -3.72
N ALA A 96 5.15 -4.90 -4.18
CA ALA A 96 4.28 -5.39 -5.25
C ALA A 96 2.82 -5.39 -4.81
N LEU A 97 2.52 -5.88 -3.61
CA LEU A 97 1.17 -5.85 -3.05
C LEU A 97 0.68 -4.41 -2.86
N SER A 98 1.57 -3.52 -2.45
CA SER A 98 1.26 -2.10 -2.28
C SER A 98 0.88 -1.46 -3.63
N ALA A 99 1.66 -1.72 -4.67
CA ALA A 99 1.38 -1.19 -6.00
C ALA A 99 0.03 -1.68 -6.53
N LEU A 100 -0.26 -2.97 -6.35
CA LEU A 100 -1.56 -3.53 -6.74
C LEU A 100 -2.71 -2.91 -5.96
N SER A 101 -2.52 -2.67 -4.66
CA SER A 101 -3.53 -2.03 -3.82
C SER A 101 -3.80 -0.59 -4.27
N PHE A 102 -2.75 0.17 -4.62
CA PHE A 102 -2.93 1.53 -5.13
C PHE A 102 -3.65 1.54 -6.48
N VAL A 103 -3.38 0.58 -7.36
CA VAL A 103 -4.11 0.46 -8.63
C VAL A 103 -5.59 0.20 -8.37
N ALA A 104 -5.91 -0.70 -7.43
CA ALA A 104 -7.29 -0.99 -7.08
C ALA A 104 -8.00 0.26 -6.49
N LEU A 105 -7.33 0.98 -5.59
CA LEU A 105 -7.84 2.22 -5.02
C LEU A 105 -8.06 3.29 -6.09
N PHE A 106 -7.08 3.45 -6.98
CA PHE A 106 -7.15 4.39 -8.09
C PHE A 106 -8.33 4.07 -9.00
N PHE A 107 -8.48 2.80 -9.36
CA PHE A 107 -9.60 2.36 -10.19
C PHE A 107 -10.94 2.71 -9.54
N GLY A 108 -11.09 2.43 -8.23
CA GLY A 108 -12.31 2.77 -7.50
C GLY A 108 -12.60 4.26 -7.53
N GLN A 109 -11.62 5.10 -7.28
CA GLN A 109 -11.80 6.55 -7.31
C GLN A 109 -12.16 7.04 -8.71
N ARG A 110 -11.55 6.47 -9.74
CA ARG A 110 -11.91 6.81 -11.13
C ARG A 110 -13.35 6.41 -11.46
N MET A 111 -13.79 5.24 -11.00
CA MET A 111 -15.16 4.78 -11.21
C MET A 111 -16.16 5.67 -10.49
N ALA A 112 -15.83 6.18 -9.31
CA ALA A 112 -16.66 7.12 -8.57
C ALA A 112 -16.59 8.55 -9.12
N LYS A 113 -15.75 8.78 -10.13
CA LYS A 113 -15.46 10.11 -10.70
C LYS A 113 -14.86 11.07 -9.68
N ASP A 114 -14.24 10.53 -8.65
CA ASP A 114 -13.49 11.30 -7.66
C ASP A 114 -12.05 11.49 -8.16
N TYR A 115 -11.89 12.39 -9.12
CA TYR A 115 -10.59 12.60 -9.78
C TYR A 115 -9.57 13.25 -8.85
N ALA A 116 -10.02 14.06 -7.92
CA ALA A 116 -9.13 14.63 -6.91
C ALA A 116 -8.58 13.53 -5.99
N GLY A 117 -9.44 12.61 -5.53
CA GLY A 117 -9.02 11.46 -4.75
C GLY A 117 -8.11 10.53 -5.53
N ALA A 118 -8.43 10.28 -6.81
CA ALA A 118 -7.58 9.47 -7.68
C ALA A 118 -6.20 10.11 -7.87
N GLY A 119 -6.16 11.43 -8.12
CA GLY A 119 -4.89 12.17 -8.26
C GLY A 119 -4.05 12.14 -6.99
N GLY A 120 -4.69 12.16 -5.81
CA GLY A 120 -4.00 12.06 -4.52
C GLY A 120 -3.29 10.73 -4.29
N LEU A 121 -3.65 9.68 -5.03
CA LEU A 121 -2.99 8.37 -4.92
C LEU A 121 -1.70 8.28 -5.74
N VAL A 122 -1.51 9.17 -6.72
CA VAL A 122 -0.36 9.09 -7.64
C VAL A 122 0.98 9.15 -6.92
N PRO A 123 1.24 10.09 -5.98
CA PRO A 123 2.51 10.09 -5.26
C PRO A 123 2.77 8.80 -4.49
N TYR A 124 1.74 8.23 -3.86
CA TYR A 124 1.85 6.97 -3.12
C TYR A 124 2.19 5.81 -4.05
N PHE A 125 1.53 5.77 -5.20
CA PHE A 125 1.81 4.75 -6.22
C PHE A 125 3.25 4.84 -6.72
N LEU A 126 3.75 6.05 -6.94
CA LEU A 126 5.14 6.26 -7.35
C LEU A 126 6.12 5.75 -6.30
N VAL A 127 5.82 5.93 -5.01
CA VAL A 127 6.65 5.37 -3.93
C VAL A 127 6.69 3.84 -4.03
N SER A 128 5.56 3.18 -4.29
CA SER A 128 5.54 1.73 -4.42
C SER A 128 6.34 1.24 -5.62
N LEU A 129 6.31 1.96 -6.75
CA LEU A 129 7.12 1.64 -7.91
C LEU A 129 8.61 1.86 -7.65
N LEU A 130 8.96 2.95 -6.95
CA LEU A 130 10.34 3.18 -6.52
C LEU A 130 10.83 2.04 -5.64
N ALA A 131 9.99 1.61 -4.70
CA ALA A 131 10.30 0.48 -3.82
C ALA A 131 10.59 -0.78 -4.63
N LEU A 132 9.76 -1.08 -5.63
CA LEU A 132 10.00 -2.24 -6.51
C LEU A 132 11.34 -2.14 -7.22
N LEU A 133 11.69 -0.96 -7.72
CA LEU A 133 12.95 -0.76 -8.44
C LEU A 133 14.15 -0.95 -7.53
N VAL A 134 14.12 -0.39 -6.32
CA VAL A 134 15.28 -0.46 -5.40
C VAL A 134 15.38 -1.78 -4.66
N MET A 135 14.32 -2.59 -4.65
CA MET A 135 14.32 -3.90 -3.99
C MET A 135 14.69 -5.05 -4.93
N ARG A 136 14.90 -4.76 -6.20
CA ARG A 136 15.33 -5.78 -7.16
C ARG A 136 16.75 -6.25 -6.83
N GLY A 137 17.02 -7.47 -7.05
CA GLY A 137 18.29 -8.08 -6.73
C GLY A 137 18.31 -8.60 -5.31
#